data_69c8a26ecbdf9eb2f9e75aa01181e411
#
_entry.id   69c8a26ecbdf9eb2f9e75aa01181e411
#
_cell.length_a   1.000
_cell.length_b   1.000
_cell.length_c   1.000
_cell.angle_alpha   90.00
_cell.angle_beta   90.00
_cell.angle_gamma   90.00
#
_symmetry.space_group_name_H-M   'P 1'
#
loop_
_entity.id
_entity.type
_entity.pdbx_description
1 polymer ?
#
loop_
_entity_poly.entity_id
_entity_poly.type
_entity_poly.pdbx_seq_one_letter_code
_entity_poly.pdbx_strand_id
1 'polypeptide(L)'
;MPAIQFGFSVPIFAYPGGRFFRTPNYAKLDVSRTMQIARLADSLGYDSLWVADHLMLGHENAIMEGWTTLAALAGATQHAKLGMI
;
A
#
# COMPACT_ATOMS: atom_id res chain seq x y z
N MET A 1 28.16 0.33 -9.14
CA MET A 1 27.54 -0.58 -8.19
C MET A 1 26.10 -0.16 -7.93
N PRO A 2 25.14 -1.04 -8.12
CA PRO A 2 23.77 -0.66 -7.89
C PRO A 2 23.51 -0.44 -6.40
N ALA A 3 22.77 0.59 -6.09
CA ALA A 3 22.31 0.85 -4.73
C ALA A 3 21.20 -0.14 -4.36
N ILE A 4 21.06 -0.42 -3.08
CA ILE A 4 19.94 -1.19 -2.56
C ILE A 4 18.67 -0.36 -2.77
N GLN A 5 17.63 -1.01 -3.25
CA GLN A 5 16.33 -0.39 -3.44
C GLN A 5 15.34 -0.96 -2.43
N PHE A 6 14.44 -0.10 -1.95
CA PHE A 6 13.43 -0.47 -0.98
C PHE A 6 12.04 -0.26 -1.56
N GLY A 7 11.24 -1.32 -1.50
CA GLY A 7 9.83 -1.26 -1.84
C GLY A 7 8.98 -1.18 -0.58
N PHE A 8 7.85 -0.52 -0.68
CA PHE A 8 6.89 -0.39 0.41
C PHE A 8 5.55 -0.99 0.00
N SER A 9 5.02 -1.89 0.83
CA SER A 9 3.71 -2.49 0.60
C SER A 9 2.62 -1.56 1.15
N VAL A 10 1.85 -0.98 0.25
CA VAL A 10 0.80 -0.02 0.62
C VAL A 10 -0.36 -0.77 1.27
N PRO A 11 -0.84 -0.32 2.45
CA PRO A 11 -1.94 -1.00 3.12
C PRO A 11 -3.27 -0.72 2.41
N ILE A 12 -3.87 -1.75 1.84
CA ILE A 12 -5.15 -1.67 1.15
C ILE A 12 -6.19 -2.63 1.75
N PHE A 13 -5.84 -3.28 2.84
CA PHE A 13 -6.75 -4.10 3.63
C PHE A 13 -6.37 -3.99 5.10
N ALA A 14 -7.35 -4.15 5.98
CA ALA A 14 -7.11 -4.12 7.42
C ALA A 14 -6.88 -5.54 7.93
N TYR A 15 -5.90 -5.71 8.84
CA TYR A 15 -5.64 -7.01 9.44
C TYR A 15 -5.30 -6.82 10.92
N PRO A 16 -6.31 -6.59 11.76
CA PRO A 16 -6.09 -6.17 13.15
C PRO A 16 -5.48 -7.24 14.06
N GLY A 17 -5.57 -8.51 13.70
CA GLY A 17 -5.13 -9.62 14.57
C GLY A 17 -3.90 -10.38 14.10
N GLY A 18 -3.32 -10.03 12.96
CA GLY A 18 -2.24 -10.81 12.36
C GLY A 18 -0.86 -10.49 12.92
N ARG A 19 -0.02 -11.53 13.05
CA ARG A 19 1.37 -11.35 13.48
C ARG A 19 2.25 -10.72 12.41
N PHE A 20 2.03 -11.11 11.16
CA PHE A 20 2.96 -10.83 10.08
C PHE A 20 2.48 -9.77 9.08
N PHE A 21 1.17 -9.53 9.01
CA PHE A 21 0.60 -8.62 8.01
C PHE A 21 -0.10 -7.44 8.64
N ARG A 22 0.25 -7.16 9.87
CA ARG A 22 -0.39 -6.10 10.62
C ARG A 22 0.18 -4.74 10.25
N THR A 23 -0.66 -3.86 9.78
CA THR A 23 -0.29 -2.45 9.64
C THR A 23 -0.67 -1.73 10.93
N PRO A 24 0.29 -1.15 11.64
CA PRO A 24 -0.01 -0.41 12.86
C PRO A 24 -1.05 0.68 12.61
N ASN A 25 -2.03 0.78 13.49
CA ASN A 25 -3.08 1.79 13.41
C ASN A 25 -3.97 1.71 12.17
N TYR A 26 -4.01 0.55 11.51
CA TYR A 26 -4.87 0.32 10.36
C TYR A 26 -5.84 -0.83 10.65
N ALA A 27 -6.77 -0.58 11.57
CA ALA A 27 -7.73 -1.58 12.03
C ALA A 27 -8.97 -1.69 11.14
N LYS A 28 -9.27 -0.66 10.37
CA LYS A 28 -10.39 -0.62 9.43
C LYS A 28 -9.89 -0.12 8.09
N LEU A 29 -10.55 -0.57 7.03
CA LEU A 29 -10.25 -0.09 5.68
C LEU A 29 -10.51 1.41 5.60
N ASP A 30 -9.50 2.17 5.20
CA ASP A 30 -9.53 3.63 5.20
C ASP A 30 -8.74 4.15 4.00
N VAL A 31 -9.46 4.59 2.98
CA VAL A 31 -8.85 5.07 1.73
C VAL A 31 -7.97 6.30 1.97
N SER A 32 -8.45 7.24 2.77
CA SER A 32 -7.68 8.44 3.08
C SER A 32 -6.37 8.10 3.77
N ARG A 33 -6.41 7.17 4.71
CA ARG A 33 -5.22 6.72 5.43
C ARG A 33 -4.23 6.03 4.50
N THR A 34 -4.74 5.18 3.61
CA THR A 34 -3.92 4.51 2.61
C THR A 34 -3.19 5.53 1.74
N MET A 35 -3.91 6.54 1.26
CA MET A 35 -3.32 7.57 0.41
C MET A 35 -2.28 8.41 1.16
N GLN A 36 -2.55 8.74 2.43
CA GLN A 36 -1.57 9.46 3.26
C GLN A 36 -0.29 8.65 3.45
N ILE A 37 -0.42 7.38 3.75
CA ILE A 37 0.74 6.48 3.94
C ILE A 37 1.55 6.37 2.65
N ALA A 38 0.88 6.20 1.52
CA ALA A 38 1.55 6.09 0.22
C ALA A 38 2.30 7.37 -0.13
N ARG A 39 1.69 8.53 0.07
CA ARG A 39 2.35 9.82 -0.17
C ARG A 39 3.54 10.01 0.73
N LEU A 40 3.43 9.60 1.99
CA LEU A 40 4.53 9.69 2.93
C LEU A 40 5.70 8.80 2.49
N ALA A 41 5.42 7.55 2.12
CA ALA A 41 6.45 6.62 1.65
C ALA A 41 7.16 7.17 0.40
N ASP A 42 6.39 7.71 -0.55
CA ASP A 42 6.95 8.34 -1.74
C ASP A 42 7.87 9.52 -1.36
N SER A 43 7.43 10.38 -0.45
CA SER A 43 8.21 11.54 -0.02
C SER A 43 9.45 11.16 0.78
N LEU A 44 9.44 10.01 1.46
CA LEU A 44 10.58 9.53 2.23
C LEU A 44 11.64 8.84 1.37
N GLY A 45 11.39 8.64 0.09
CA GLY A 45 12.38 8.11 -0.83
C GLY A 45 12.33 6.61 -1.05
N TYR A 46 11.22 5.94 -0.73
CA TYR A 46 11.04 4.55 -1.14
C TYR A 46 11.08 4.48 -2.67
N ASP A 47 11.79 3.49 -3.19
CA ASP A 47 11.99 3.34 -4.63
C ASP A 47 10.73 2.85 -5.34
N SER A 48 9.90 2.08 -4.64
CA SER A 48 8.70 1.51 -5.23
C SER A 48 7.59 1.34 -4.18
N LEU A 49 6.36 1.41 -4.65
CA LEU A 49 5.16 1.14 -3.87
C LEU A 49 4.44 -0.05 -4.50
N TRP A 50 3.99 -0.97 -3.68
CA TRP A 50 3.38 -2.22 -4.14
C TRP A 50 1.97 -2.37 -3.59
N VAL A 51 1.07 -2.79 -4.43
CA VAL A 51 -0.34 -3.01 -4.11
C VAL A 51 -0.68 -4.48 -4.36
N ALA A 52 -1.36 -5.11 -3.41
CA ALA A 52 -1.80 -6.50 -3.56
C ALA A 52 -2.97 -6.61 -4.54
N ASP A 53 -2.95 -7.65 -5.36
CA ASP A 53 -4.02 -7.93 -6.32
C ASP A 53 -4.82 -9.15 -5.84
N HIS A 54 -5.66 -8.93 -4.84
CA HIS A 54 -6.55 -9.95 -4.27
C HIS A 54 -7.99 -9.48 -4.34
N LEU A 55 -8.91 -10.43 -4.49
CA LEU A 55 -10.35 -10.13 -4.50
C LEU A 55 -10.93 -10.02 -3.09
N MET A 56 -10.39 -10.81 -2.14
CA MET A 56 -10.84 -10.82 -0.75
C MET A 56 -9.64 -11.04 0.15
N LEU A 57 -9.48 -10.19 1.14
CA LEU A 57 -8.37 -10.29 2.08
C LEU A 57 -8.66 -9.43 3.30
N GLY A 58 -8.08 -9.80 4.44
CA GLY A 58 -8.14 -9.01 5.64
C GLY A 58 -9.46 -9.11 6.39
N HIS A 59 -9.72 -8.10 7.21
CA HIS A 59 -10.90 -8.04 8.06
C HIS A 59 -12.18 -7.98 7.21
N GLU A 60 -13.12 -8.88 7.48
CA GLU A 60 -14.38 -8.98 6.74
C GLU A 60 -14.19 -9.21 5.23
N ASN A 61 -13.06 -9.75 4.82
CA ASN A 61 -12.70 -9.94 3.42
C ASN A 61 -12.78 -8.65 2.59
N ALA A 62 -12.55 -7.52 3.24
CA ALA A 62 -12.61 -6.22 2.60
C ALA A 62 -11.22 -5.75 2.18
N ILE A 63 -11.07 -5.52 0.89
CA ILE A 63 -9.82 -5.01 0.31
C ILE A 63 -10.16 -4.01 -0.79
N MET A 64 -9.32 -2.98 -0.94
CA MET A 64 -9.47 -2.06 -2.06
C MET A 64 -9.08 -2.76 -3.36
N GLU A 65 -9.77 -2.42 -4.44
CA GLU A 65 -9.47 -2.99 -5.75
C GLU A 65 -8.08 -2.53 -6.22
N GLY A 66 -7.23 -3.49 -6.59
CA GLY A 66 -5.82 -3.25 -6.81
C GLY A 66 -5.50 -2.28 -7.93
N TRP A 67 -6.05 -2.50 -9.11
CA TRP A 67 -5.76 -1.65 -10.27
C TRP A 67 -6.27 -0.23 -10.10
N THR A 68 -7.45 -0.07 -9.52
CA THR A 68 -8.02 1.25 -9.24
C THR A 68 -7.17 1.99 -8.22
N THR A 69 -6.71 1.29 -7.17
CA THR A 69 -5.82 1.86 -6.17
C THR A 69 -4.49 2.29 -6.81
N LEU A 70 -3.92 1.43 -7.65
CA LEU A 70 -2.67 1.73 -8.33
C LEU A 70 -2.80 2.98 -9.22
N ALA A 71 -3.91 3.11 -9.94
CA ALA A 71 -4.19 4.30 -10.74
C ALA A 71 -4.28 5.56 -9.89
N ALA A 72 -4.93 5.48 -8.73
CA ALA A 72 -5.01 6.60 -7.79
C ALA A 72 -3.62 6.98 -7.27
N LEU A 73 -2.78 6.00 -6.96
CA LEU A 73 -1.41 6.25 -6.52
C LEU A 73 -0.57 6.91 -7.62
N ALA A 74 -0.81 6.54 -8.88
CA ALA A 74 -0.09 7.15 -9.99
C ALA A 74 -0.34 8.67 -10.07
N GLY A 75 -1.53 9.12 -9.70
CA GLY A 75 -1.84 10.54 -9.62
C GLY A 75 -1.40 11.24 -8.35
N ALA A 76 -1.08 10.47 -7.30
CA ALA A 76 -0.80 11.01 -5.97
C ALA A 76 0.69 10.99 -5.61
N THR A 77 1.51 10.26 -6.34
CA THR A 77 2.95 10.10 -6.07
C THR A 77 3.79 10.72 -7.16
N GLN A 78 5.06 11.01 -6.87
CA GLN A 78 5.92 11.73 -7.80
C GLN A 78 7.20 10.99 -8.17
N HIS A 79 7.71 10.12 -7.31
CA HIS A 79 9.03 9.53 -7.49
C HIS A 79 9.02 8.01 -7.53
N ALA A 80 8.23 7.37 -6.69
CA ALA A 80 8.23 5.92 -6.56
C ALA A 80 7.66 5.23 -7.79
N LYS A 81 8.25 4.10 -8.14
CA LYS A 81 7.67 3.21 -9.14
C LYS A 81 6.52 2.45 -8.51
N LEU A 82 5.53 2.09 -9.30
CA LEU A 82 4.32 1.43 -8.83
C LEU A 82 4.24 0.01 -9.37
N GLY A 83 3.84 -0.93 -8.56
CA GLY A 83 3.71 -2.32 -8.95
C GLY A 83 2.59 -3.06 -8.25
N MET A 84 2.21 -4.19 -8.84
CA MET A 84 1.23 -5.13 -8.30
C MET A 84 1.90 -6.39 -7.83
N ILE A 85 1.36 -6.97 -6.78
CA ILE A 85 1.82 -8.28 -6.28
C ILE A 85 0.74 -9.32 -6.49
#